data_7943d583dda6ec3cc0f339129ef0b4dc
#
_entry.id   7943d583dda6ec3cc0f339129ef0b4dc
#
_cell.length_a   1.000
_cell.length_b   1.000
_cell.length_c   1.000
_cell.angle_alpha   90.00
_cell.angle_beta   90.00
_cell.angle_gamma   90.00
#
_symmetry.space_group_name_H-M   'P 1'
#
loop_
_entity.id
_entity.type
_entity.pdbx_description
1 polymer ?
#
loop_
_entity_poly.entity_id
_entity_poly.type
_entity_poly.pdbx_seq_one_letter_code
_entity_poly.pdbx_strand_id
1 'polypeptide(L)'
;YSESIRAFLIKLPAYFLFNNFDYEIVHKILKTLSLLFFSYAIFHFSESFKISNISILISILFFILSKQSYFGTENILSTIELKTFSYISIILAFSFLQKKNVMLSIFLSSFSIYSHFLVGYFWAGALCIFYYLKSKNLKIVLNFFLKIFLISIPITVILFYENYYNFNPLLQTYYNDIFFERTKGFTTPFTDSY
;
A
#
# COMPACT_ATOMS: atom_id res chain seq x y z
N TYR A 1 -13.56 1.93 21.81
CA TYR A 1 -12.87 2.03 20.51
C TYR A 1 -11.76 3.07 20.64
N SER A 2 -10.55 2.66 21.01
CA SER A 2 -9.38 3.51 20.78
C SER A 2 -9.14 3.53 19.27
N GLU A 3 -9.62 4.57 18.61
CA GLU A 3 -9.23 4.78 17.22
C GLU A 3 -7.71 4.96 17.20
N SER A 4 -7.03 4.13 16.45
CA SER A 4 -5.57 4.20 16.37
C SER A 4 -5.15 5.60 15.90
N ILE A 5 -4.10 6.16 16.48
CA ILE A 5 -3.53 7.47 16.09
C ILE A 5 -3.25 7.48 14.57
N ARG A 6 -2.86 6.34 14.02
CA ARG A 6 -2.70 6.13 12.58
C ARG A 6 -3.99 6.40 11.80
N ALA A 7 -5.11 5.83 12.26
CA ALA A 7 -6.42 6.05 11.65
C ALA A 7 -6.81 7.52 11.72
N PHE A 8 -6.49 8.20 12.81
CA PHE A 8 -6.76 9.62 13.00
C PHE A 8 -6.01 10.49 11.97
N LEU A 9 -4.69 10.33 11.83
CA LEU A 9 -3.87 11.13 10.90
C LEU A 9 -4.31 11.01 9.45
N ILE A 10 -4.72 9.81 9.02
CA ILE A 10 -5.12 9.56 7.63
C ILE A 10 -6.62 9.86 7.44
N LYS A 11 -7.43 9.59 8.45
CA LYS A 11 -8.87 9.87 8.40
C LYS A 11 -9.20 11.36 8.63
N LEU A 12 -8.28 12.17 9.14
CA LEU A 12 -8.55 13.57 9.47
C LEU A 12 -9.04 14.39 8.26
N PRO A 13 -8.41 14.33 7.08
CA PRO A 13 -8.97 14.98 5.88
C PRO A 13 -10.31 14.38 5.46
N ALA A 14 -10.45 13.06 5.54
CA ALA A 14 -11.71 12.38 5.21
C ALA A 14 -12.80 12.75 6.21
N TYR A 15 -12.51 12.78 7.51
CA TYR A 15 -13.42 13.18 8.56
C TYR A 15 -13.94 14.62 8.36
N PHE A 16 -13.06 15.55 8.01
CA PHE A 16 -13.46 16.92 7.68
C PHE A 16 -14.43 16.96 6.49
N LEU A 17 -14.16 16.18 5.45
CA LEU A 17 -15.03 16.08 4.29
C LEU A 17 -16.39 15.46 4.64
N PHE A 18 -16.40 14.37 5.41
CA PHE A 18 -17.64 13.69 5.82
C PHE A 18 -18.50 14.49 6.78
N ASN A 19 -17.92 15.40 7.57
CA ASN A 19 -18.70 16.27 8.45
C ASN A 19 -19.35 17.47 7.74
N ASN A 20 -18.81 17.87 6.58
CA ASN A 20 -19.28 19.06 5.86
C ASN A 20 -20.05 18.73 4.59
N PHE A 21 -19.99 17.51 4.09
CA PHE A 21 -20.60 17.10 2.84
C PHE A 21 -21.32 15.75 3.01
N ASP A 22 -22.29 15.50 2.13
CA ASP A 22 -23.00 14.23 2.05
C ASP A 22 -22.03 13.07 1.83
N TYR A 23 -22.22 11.99 2.58
CA TYR A 23 -21.36 10.79 2.53
C TYR A 23 -21.23 10.23 1.12
N GLU A 24 -22.31 10.17 0.36
CA GLU A 24 -22.33 9.61 -0.98
C GLU A 24 -21.50 10.46 -1.96
N ILE A 25 -21.59 11.77 -1.82
CA ILE A 25 -20.82 12.73 -2.63
C ILE A 25 -19.33 12.61 -2.32
N VAL A 26 -18.97 12.62 -1.03
CA VAL A 26 -17.57 12.48 -0.59
C VAL A 26 -16.98 11.15 -1.06
N HIS A 27 -17.73 10.06 -0.92
CA HIS A 27 -17.29 8.74 -1.38
C HIS A 27 -17.02 8.72 -2.89
N LYS A 28 -17.92 9.27 -3.70
CA LYS A 28 -17.76 9.38 -5.16
C LYS A 28 -16.53 10.21 -5.53
N ILE A 29 -16.34 11.36 -4.89
CA ILE A 29 -15.18 12.24 -5.13
C ILE A 29 -13.87 11.51 -4.79
N LEU A 30 -13.75 10.94 -3.59
CA LEU A 30 -12.55 10.25 -3.16
C LEU A 30 -12.24 9.03 -4.03
N LYS A 31 -13.26 8.28 -4.45
CA LYS A 31 -13.10 7.17 -5.38
C LYS A 31 -12.59 7.65 -6.74
N THR A 32 -13.17 8.71 -7.28
CA THR A 32 -12.72 9.28 -8.55
C THR A 32 -11.27 9.76 -8.46
N LEU A 33 -10.91 10.47 -7.39
CA LEU A 33 -9.54 10.92 -7.15
C LEU A 33 -8.56 9.74 -7.03
N SER A 34 -8.92 8.68 -6.30
CA SER A 34 -8.07 7.50 -6.18
C SER A 34 -7.83 6.81 -7.52
N LEU A 35 -8.85 6.72 -8.37
CA LEU A 35 -8.74 6.20 -9.74
C LEU A 35 -7.83 7.08 -10.61
N LEU A 36 -7.97 8.40 -10.53
CA LEU A 36 -7.10 9.33 -11.26
C LEU A 36 -5.65 9.21 -10.83
N PHE A 37 -5.38 9.17 -9.52
CA PHE A 37 -4.02 8.99 -9.00
C PHE A 37 -3.43 7.64 -9.38
N PHE A 38 -4.22 6.57 -9.34
CA PHE A 38 -3.78 5.25 -9.75
C PHE A 38 -3.45 5.21 -11.25
N SER A 39 -4.31 5.78 -12.09
CA SER A 39 -4.08 5.88 -13.54
C SER A 39 -2.81 6.70 -13.83
N TYR A 40 -2.63 7.81 -13.14
CA TYR A 40 -1.41 8.62 -13.24
C TYR A 40 -0.16 7.82 -12.85
N ALA A 41 -0.23 7.06 -11.75
CA ALA A 41 0.88 6.25 -11.31
C ALA A 41 1.27 5.17 -12.32
N ILE A 42 0.28 4.48 -12.90
CA ILE A 42 0.52 3.48 -13.96
C ILE A 42 1.10 4.14 -15.20
N PHE A 43 0.56 5.28 -15.63
CA PHE A 43 1.07 6.01 -16.79
C PHE A 43 2.54 6.42 -16.57
N HIS A 44 2.84 7.03 -15.43
CA HIS A 44 4.19 7.47 -15.10
C HIS A 44 5.16 6.29 -14.96
N PHE A 45 4.71 5.16 -14.43
CA PHE A 45 5.47 3.93 -14.36
C PHE A 45 5.80 3.39 -15.75
N SER A 46 4.79 3.28 -16.60
CA SER A 46 4.97 2.77 -17.96
C SER A 46 5.95 3.61 -18.79
N GLU A 47 5.83 4.93 -18.69
CA GLU A 47 6.77 5.85 -19.32
C GLU A 47 8.22 5.65 -18.81
N SER A 48 8.37 5.51 -17.47
CA SER A 48 9.67 5.33 -16.85
C SER A 48 10.38 4.05 -17.27
N PHE A 49 9.61 2.99 -17.50
CA PHE A 49 10.12 1.67 -17.92
C PHE A 49 10.01 1.45 -19.44
N LYS A 50 9.54 2.44 -20.20
CA LYS A 50 9.36 2.36 -21.65
C LYS A 50 8.46 1.18 -22.08
N ILE A 51 7.41 0.93 -21.30
CA ILE A 51 6.43 -0.13 -21.59
C ILE A 51 5.54 0.32 -22.75
N SER A 52 5.24 -0.57 -23.68
CA SER A 52 4.37 -0.23 -24.81
C SER A 52 2.92 0.00 -24.35
N ASN A 53 2.20 0.90 -25.02
CA ASN A 53 0.80 1.18 -24.72
C ASN A 53 -0.09 -0.07 -24.80
N ILE A 54 0.22 -0.98 -25.74
CA ILE A 54 -0.51 -2.24 -25.89
C ILE A 54 -0.32 -3.12 -24.64
N SER A 55 0.92 -3.24 -24.16
CA SER A 55 1.21 -4.01 -22.94
C SER A 55 0.49 -3.43 -21.72
N ILE A 56 0.38 -2.11 -21.63
CA ILE A 56 -0.36 -1.44 -20.55
C ILE A 56 -1.84 -1.77 -20.63
N LEU A 57 -2.45 -1.63 -21.82
CA LEU A 57 -3.86 -1.94 -22.03
C LEU A 57 -4.17 -3.42 -21.69
N ILE A 58 -3.33 -4.35 -22.14
CA ILE A 58 -3.48 -5.76 -21.82
C ILE A 58 -3.36 -5.97 -20.29
N SER A 59 -2.38 -5.35 -19.63
CA SER A 59 -2.19 -5.48 -18.18
C SER A 59 -3.39 -4.92 -17.40
N ILE A 60 -3.93 -3.78 -17.82
CA ILE A 60 -5.13 -3.18 -17.20
C ILE A 60 -6.33 -4.11 -17.42
N LEU A 61 -6.50 -4.67 -18.61
CA LEU A 61 -7.57 -5.61 -18.91
C LEU A 61 -7.50 -6.84 -18.01
N PHE A 62 -6.32 -7.46 -17.90
CA PHE A 62 -6.11 -8.59 -16.97
C PHE A 62 -6.37 -8.21 -15.51
N PHE A 63 -5.94 -7.03 -15.09
CA PHE A 63 -6.20 -6.53 -13.74
C PHE A 63 -7.69 -6.37 -13.45
N ILE A 64 -8.47 -5.85 -14.42
CA ILE A 64 -9.93 -5.74 -14.30
C ILE A 64 -10.58 -7.12 -14.28
N LEU A 65 -10.17 -8.02 -15.18
CA LEU A 65 -10.71 -9.38 -15.28
C LEU A 65 -10.40 -10.23 -14.03
N SER A 66 -9.25 -10.01 -13.40
CA SER A 66 -8.89 -10.66 -12.11
C SER A 66 -9.61 -10.05 -10.90
N LYS A 67 -10.72 -9.34 -11.11
CA LYS A 67 -11.49 -8.65 -10.06
C LYS A 67 -10.66 -7.65 -9.24
N GLN A 68 -9.64 -7.07 -9.86
CA GLN A 68 -8.77 -6.07 -9.24
C GLN A 68 -8.01 -6.59 -8.00
N SER A 69 -7.75 -7.88 -7.96
CA SER A 69 -7.05 -8.52 -6.86
C SER A 69 -5.71 -9.05 -7.31
N TYR A 70 -4.63 -8.62 -6.65
CA TYR A 70 -3.30 -9.21 -6.87
C TYR A 70 -3.07 -10.47 -6.01
N PHE A 71 -3.83 -10.64 -4.94
CA PHE A 71 -3.69 -11.73 -3.96
C PHE A 71 -5.02 -12.36 -3.56
N GLY A 72 -5.94 -12.51 -4.51
CA GLY A 72 -7.12 -13.36 -4.37
C GLY A 72 -8.32 -12.79 -3.62
N THR A 73 -8.16 -11.83 -2.70
CA THR A 73 -9.26 -11.37 -1.84
C THR A 73 -9.44 -9.85 -1.76
N GLU A 74 -8.55 -9.06 -2.36
CA GLU A 74 -8.53 -7.61 -2.16
C GLU A 74 -8.88 -6.86 -3.43
N ASN A 75 -10.02 -6.21 -3.43
CA ASN A 75 -10.40 -5.26 -4.48
C ASN A 75 -9.70 -3.92 -4.27
N ILE A 76 -8.64 -3.65 -5.02
CA ILE A 76 -7.82 -2.42 -4.85
C ILE A 76 -8.59 -1.15 -5.22
N LEU A 77 -9.53 -1.24 -6.16
CA LEU A 77 -10.25 -0.07 -6.69
C LEU A 77 -11.75 -0.06 -6.37
N SER A 78 -12.30 -1.10 -5.77
CA SER A 78 -13.75 -1.16 -5.47
C SER A 78 -14.13 -0.31 -4.27
N THR A 79 -13.23 -0.22 -3.29
CA THR A 79 -13.40 0.53 -2.05
C THR A 79 -12.26 1.53 -1.89
N ILE A 80 -12.54 2.65 -1.20
CA ILE A 80 -11.48 3.61 -0.83
C ILE A 80 -10.76 3.06 0.38
N GLU A 81 -9.67 2.35 0.13
CA GLU A 81 -8.84 1.81 1.19
C GLU A 81 -7.49 2.51 1.25
N LEU A 82 -6.92 2.57 2.44
CA LEU A 82 -5.55 3.08 2.64
C LEU A 82 -4.52 2.29 1.84
N LYS A 83 -4.80 1.02 1.56
CA LYS A 83 -3.98 0.16 0.70
C LYS A 83 -3.85 0.72 -0.72
N THR A 84 -4.91 1.30 -1.28
CA THR A 84 -4.89 1.91 -2.61
C THR A 84 -3.84 3.02 -2.69
N PHE A 85 -3.79 3.89 -1.69
CA PHE A 85 -2.77 4.96 -1.62
C PHE A 85 -1.37 4.39 -1.42
N SER A 86 -1.23 3.30 -0.68
CA SER A 86 0.05 2.60 -0.53
C SER A 86 0.54 2.06 -1.87
N TYR A 87 -0.31 1.40 -2.67
CA TYR A 87 0.04 0.91 -4.00
C TYR A 87 0.37 2.04 -4.98
N ILE A 88 -0.42 3.11 -5.00
CA ILE A 88 -0.14 4.29 -5.84
C ILE A 88 1.26 4.84 -5.53
N SER A 89 1.55 5.03 -4.25
CA SER A 89 2.81 5.61 -3.81
C SER A 89 4.00 4.73 -4.16
N ILE A 90 3.90 3.42 -4.01
CA ILE A 90 4.99 2.51 -4.33
C ILE A 90 5.22 2.38 -5.83
N ILE A 91 4.17 2.37 -6.66
CA ILE A 91 4.30 2.39 -8.12
C ILE A 91 5.05 3.65 -8.56
N LEU A 92 4.70 4.80 -8.01
CA LEU A 92 5.42 6.04 -8.25
C LEU A 92 6.86 6.00 -7.73
N ALA A 93 7.11 5.38 -6.57
CA ALA A 93 8.46 5.23 -6.03
C ALA A 93 9.38 4.44 -6.97
N PHE A 94 8.90 3.33 -7.56
CA PHE A 94 9.62 2.59 -8.59
C PHE A 94 9.91 3.47 -9.82
N SER A 95 8.92 4.23 -10.28
CA SER A 95 9.05 5.13 -11.42
C SER A 95 10.13 6.19 -11.20
N PHE A 96 10.10 6.86 -10.04
CA PHE A 96 11.08 7.89 -9.71
C PHE A 96 12.46 7.31 -9.48
N LEU A 97 12.58 6.12 -8.91
CA LEU A 97 13.84 5.43 -8.78
C LEU A 97 14.42 5.08 -10.16
N GLN A 98 13.57 4.67 -11.10
CA GLN A 98 13.97 4.42 -12.49
C GLN A 98 14.49 5.69 -13.17
N LYS A 99 13.83 6.83 -12.93
CA LYS A 99 14.27 8.17 -13.41
C LYS A 99 15.42 8.77 -12.58
N LYS A 100 16.06 8.00 -11.69
CA LYS A 100 17.18 8.42 -10.82
C LYS A 100 16.83 9.48 -9.77
N ASN A 101 15.55 9.74 -9.52
CA ASN A 101 15.12 10.63 -8.44
C ASN A 101 14.97 9.84 -7.14
N VAL A 102 16.10 9.58 -6.49
CA VAL A 102 16.20 8.73 -5.30
C VAL A 102 15.45 9.35 -4.10
N MET A 103 15.51 10.68 -3.94
CA MET A 103 14.87 11.34 -2.80
C MET A 103 13.34 11.23 -2.84
N LEU A 104 12.74 11.45 -4.01
CA LEU A 104 11.30 11.32 -4.16
C LEU A 104 10.85 9.86 -4.03
N SER A 105 11.67 8.92 -4.49
CA SER A 105 11.43 7.48 -4.28
C SER A 105 11.42 7.11 -2.78
N ILE A 106 12.36 7.64 -1.99
CA ILE A 106 12.40 7.43 -0.53
C ILE A 106 11.13 7.99 0.12
N PHE A 107 10.77 9.23 -0.21
CA PHE A 107 9.58 9.88 0.34
C PHE A 107 8.31 9.09 0.05
N LEU A 108 8.09 8.69 -1.19
CA LEU A 108 6.92 7.92 -1.61
C LEU A 108 6.87 6.51 -1.00
N SER A 109 8.03 5.86 -0.85
CA SER A 109 8.11 4.56 -0.16
C SER A 109 7.74 4.71 1.31
N SER A 110 8.23 5.75 1.97
CA SER A 110 7.87 6.05 3.36
C SER A 110 6.38 6.38 3.48
N PHE A 111 5.83 7.18 2.59
CA PHE A 111 4.39 7.49 2.56
C PHE A 111 3.54 6.23 2.34
N SER A 112 4.01 5.28 1.52
CA SER A 112 3.37 3.97 1.36
C SER A 112 3.28 3.21 2.70
N ILE A 113 4.34 3.25 3.53
CA ILE A 113 4.38 2.64 4.87
C ILE A 113 3.38 3.34 5.81
N TYR A 114 3.30 4.68 5.77
CA TYR A 114 2.31 5.42 6.54
C TYR A 114 0.87 5.10 6.14
N SER A 115 0.64 4.89 4.85
CA SER A 115 -0.69 4.56 4.33
C SER A 115 -1.11 3.14 4.69
N HIS A 116 -0.23 2.15 4.52
CA HIS A 116 -0.49 0.77 4.89
C HIS A 116 0.81 0.04 5.25
N PHE A 117 1.03 -0.19 6.52
CA PHE A 117 2.28 -0.67 7.10
C PHE A 117 2.84 -1.94 6.41
N LEU A 118 2.04 -3.01 6.35
CA LEU A 118 2.48 -4.29 5.77
C LEU A 118 2.78 -4.18 4.27
N VAL A 119 1.87 -3.58 3.51
CA VAL A 119 2.04 -3.38 2.06
C VAL A 119 3.25 -2.49 1.81
N GLY A 120 3.38 -1.38 2.54
CA GLY A 120 4.47 -0.45 2.39
C GLY A 120 5.84 -1.07 2.65
N TYR A 121 6.03 -1.81 3.74
CA TYR A 121 7.31 -2.47 4.03
C TYR A 121 7.64 -3.59 3.05
N PHE A 122 6.66 -4.42 2.70
CA PHE A 122 6.87 -5.48 1.71
C PHE A 122 7.38 -4.91 0.38
N TRP A 123 6.72 -3.89 -0.15
CA TRP A 123 7.11 -3.29 -1.42
C TRP A 123 8.35 -2.39 -1.31
N ALA A 124 8.64 -1.80 -0.15
CA ALA A 124 9.91 -1.11 0.08
C ALA A 124 11.09 -2.11 0.01
N GLY A 125 10.90 -3.33 0.53
CA GLY A 125 11.86 -4.42 0.34
C GLY A 125 12.09 -4.77 -1.13
N ALA A 126 11.00 -4.93 -1.90
CA ALA A 126 11.09 -5.17 -3.35
C ALA A 126 11.78 -4.01 -4.09
N LEU A 127 11.53 -2.77 -3.69
CA LEU A 127 12.19 -1.58 -4.23
C LEU A 127 13.70 -1.57 -3.92
N CYS A 128 14.11 -2.03 -2.75
CA CYS A 128 15.53 -2.19 -2.40
C CYS A 128 16.21 -3.25 -3.27
N ILE A 129 15.55 -4.39 -3.51
CA ILE A 129 16.04 -5.42 -4.43
C ILE A 129 16.20 -4.84 -5.84
N PHE A 130 15.20 -4.14 -6.33
CA PHE A 130 15.26 -3.48 -7.64
C PHE A 130 16.42 -2.48 -7.70
N TYR A 131 16.62 -1.67 -6.66
CA TYR A 131 17.71 -0.71 -6.60
C TYR A 131 19.08 -1.40 -6.57
N TYR A 132 19.20 -2.53 -5.88
CA TYR A 132 20.41 -3.34 -5.88
C TYR A 132 20.72 -3.88 -7.28
N LEU A 133 19.74 -4.45 -7.97
CA LEU A 133 19.91 -4.98 -9.32
C LEU A 133 20.40 -3.90 -10.29
N LYS A 134 20.00 -2.66 -10.07
CA LYS A 134 20.38 -1.52 -10.91
C LYS A 134 21.73 -0.91 -10.54
N SER A 135 22.03 -0.73 -9.26
CA SER A 135 23.24 -0.07 -8.77
C SER A 135 24.42 -1.01 -8.59
N LYS A 136 24.14 -2.30 -8.34
CA LYS A 136 25.12 -3.33 -7.97
C LYS A 136 25.97 -2.95 -6.74
N ASN A 137 25.49 -2.02 -5.93
CA ASN A 137 26.21 -1.50 -4.76
C ASN A 137 25.36 -1.59 -3.49
N LEU A 138 25.70 -2.56 -2.66
CA LEU A 138 24.97 -2.84 -1.42
C LEU A 138 24.96 -1.64 -0.44
N LYS A 139 26.09 -0.89 -0.36
CA LYS A 139 26.19 0.27 0.54
C LYS A 139 25.18 1.36 0.18
N ILE A 140 24.98 1.61 -1.11
CA ILE A 140 23.99 2.59 -1.59
C ILE A 140 22.59 2.12 -1.23
N VAL A 141 22.29 0.84 -1.41
CA VAL A 141 20.98 0.25 -1.11
C VAL A 141 20.69 0.26 0.39
N LEU A 142 21.68 -0.07 1.23
CA LEU A 142 21.53 0.02 2.68
C LEU A 142 21.26 1.45 3.15
N ASN A 143 21.96 2.44 2.58
CA ASN A 143 21.69 3.85 2.88
C ASN A 143 20.29 4.27 2.41
N PHE A 144 19.83 3.79 1.27
CA PHE A 144 18.47 4.02 0.77
C PHE A 144 17.43 3.43 1.72
N PHE A 145 17.59 2.16 2.10
CA PHE A 145 16.70 1.49 3.05
C PHE A 145 16.69 2.18 4.42
N LEU A 146 17.87 2.55 4.92
CA LEU A 146 18.00 3.26 6.21
C LEU A 146 17.21 4.57 6.20
N LYS A 147 17.26 5.33 5.13
CA LYS A 147 16.49 6.58 5.00
C LYS A 147 14.99 6.34 5.01
N ILE A 148 14.50 5.33 4.28
CA ILE A 148 13.08 4.93 4.32
C ILE A 148 12.70 4.54 5.76
N PHE A 149 13.50 3.71 6.40
CA PHE A 149 13.26 3.24 7.76
C PHE A 149 13.23 4.41 8.77
N LEU A 150 14.20 5.31 8.72
CA LEU A 150 14.26 6.49 9.61
C LEU A 150 13.02 7.37 9.48
N ILE A 151 12.56 7.62 8.26
CA ILE A 151 11.33 8.41 8.02
C ILE A 151 10.11 7.67 8.55
N SER A 152 10.08 6.35 8.48
CA SER A 152 8.94 5.54 8.93
C SER A 152 8.97 5.14 10.41
N ILE A 153 10.04 5.47 11.16
CA ILE A 153 10.12 5.21 12.61
C ILE A 153 8.88 5.70 13.37
N PRO A 154 8.39 6.94 13.19
CA PRO A 154 7.25 7.40 13.98
C PRO A 154 6.03 6.51 13.85
N ILE A 155 5.66 6.11 12.64
CA ILE A 155 4.50 5.22 12.45
C ILE A 155 4.76 3.81 13.00
N THR A 156 6.00 3.32 12.89
CA THR A 156 6.39 2.02 13.42
C THR A 156 6.27 2.00 14.94
N VAL A 157 6.78 3.04 15.61
CA VAL A 157 6.68 3.18 17.08
C VAL A 157 5.23 3.28 17.53
N ILE A 158 4.39 4.08 16.84
CA ILE A 158 2.96 4.20 17.15
C ILE A 158 2.28 2.83 17.06
N LEU A 159 2.55 2.05 16.01
CA LEU A 159 1.95 0.73 15.85
C LEU A 159 2.39 -0.26 16.92
N PHE A 160 3.69 -0.25 17.29
CA PHE A 160 4.18 -1.08 18.39
C PHE A 160 3.54 -0.69 19.73
N TYR A 161 3.43 0.61 19.99
CA TYR A 161 2.79 1.13 21.20
C TYR A 161 1.30 0.71 21.24
N GLU A 162 0.55 0.91 20.17
CA GLU A 162 -0.86 0.52 20.08
C GLU A 162 -1.06 -0.97 20.29
N ASN A 163 -0.23 -1.82 19.69
CA ASN A 163 -0.30 -3.26 19.88
C ASN A 163 0.05 -3.68 21.31
N TYR A 164 1.02 -3.01 21.94
CA TYR A 164 1.42 -3.32 23.31
C TYR A 164 0.36 -2.94 24.34
N TYR A 165 -0.22 -1.75 24.23
CA TYR A 165 -1.21 -1.25 25.20
C TYR A 165 -2.63 -1.79 24.97
N ASN A 166 -2.98 -2.13 23.74
CA ASN A 166 -4.28 -2.70 23.41
C ASN A 166 -4.25 -4.24 23.41
N PHE A 167 -3.19 -4.85 23.92
CA PHE A 167 -3.06 -6.29 24.01
C PHE A 167 -4.10 -6.84 25.02
N ASN A 168 -5.21 -7.34 24.50
CA ASN A 168 -6.17 -8.12 25.25
C ASN A 168 -6.10 -9.58 24.77
N PRO A 169 -5.66 -10.53 25.61
CA PRO A 169 -5.48 -11.92 25.20
C PRO A 169 -6.77 -12.58 24.71
N LEU A 170 -7.94 -12.19 25.24
CA LEU A 170 -9.24 -12.71 24.81
C LEU A 170 -9.62 -12.18 23.42
N LEU A 171 -9.33 -10.91 23.14
CA LEU A 171 -9.52 -10.35 21.80
C LEU A 171 -8.55 -10.94 20.80
N GLN A 172 -7.33 -11.29 21.23
CA GLN A 172 -6.34 -11.89 20.35
C GLN A 172 -6.74 -13.29 19.88
N THR A 173 -7.32 -14.11 20.77
CA THR A 173 -7.88 -15.42 20.39
C THR A 173 -8.99 -15.24 19.35
N TYR A 174 -9.90 -14.33 19.59
CA TYR A 174 -10.99 -14.01 18.64
C TYR A 174 -10.47 -13.46 17.30
N TYR A 175 -9.46 -12.57 17.32
CA TYR A 175 -8.83 -12.07 16.08
C TYR A 175 -8.06 -13.15 15.34
N ASN A 176 -7.39 -14.05 16.05
CA ASN A 176 -6.71 -15.20 15.45
C ASN A 176 -7.71 -16.12 14.75
N ASP A 177 -8.83 -16.42 15.38
CA ASP A 177 -9.87 -17.26 14.79
C ASP A 177 -10.44 -16.63 13.52
N ILE A 178 -10.78 -15.33 13.56
CA ILE A 178 -11.22 -14.58 12.37
C ILE A 178 -10.12 -14.52 11.31
N PHE A 179 -8.86 -14.30 11.70
CA PHE A 179 -7.74 -14.26 10.77
C PHE A 179 -7.57 -15.61 10.10
N PHE A 180 -7.58 -16.70 10.85
CA PHE A 180 -7.49 -18.06 10.30
C PHE A 180 -8.67 -18.40 9.41
N GLU A 181 -9.89 -18.02 9.76
CA GLU A 181 -11.05 -18.22 8.88
C GLU A 181 -10.93 -17.43 7.56
N ARG A 182 -10.51 -16.16 7.63
CA ARG A 182 -10.33 -15.33 6.43
C ARG A 182 -9.13 -15.73 5.57
N THR A 183 -8.10 -16.30 6.18
CA THR A 183 -6.87 -16.71 5.49
C THR A 183 -6.83 -18.19 5.17
N LYS A 184 -7.91 -18.93 5.41
CA LYS A 184 -8.00 -20.38 5.17
C LYS A 184 -7.52 -20.77 3.78
N GLY A 185 -7.88 -20.02 2.75
CA GLY A 185 -7.42 -20.23 1.38
C GLY A 185 -5.93 -19.92 1.14
N PHE A 186 -5.26 -19.19 2.05
CA PHE A 186 -3.82 -18.88 1.96
C PHE A 186 -2.96 -19.80 2.82
N THR A 187 -3.49 -20.21 3.98
CA THR A 187 -2.76 -21.07 4.92
C THR A 187 -2.85 -22.56 4.58
N THR A 188 -3.87 -22.93 3.83
CA THR A 188 -4.09 -24.32 3.37
C THR A 188 -4.42 -24.36 1.88
N PRO A 189 -3.48 -23.93 1.00
CA PRO A 189 -3.76 -23.81 -0.43
C PRO A 189 -4.04 -25.15 -1.14
N PHE A 190 -3.84 -26.28 -0.47
CA PHE A 190 -4.02 -27.61 -1.02
C PHE A 190 -5.05 -28.48 -0.25
N THR A 191 -5.75 -27.93 0.72
CA THR A 191 -6.88 -28.64 1.32
C THR A 191 -8.11 -28.32 0.51
N ASP A 192 -8.39 -29.20 -0.44
CA ASP A 192 -9.63 -29.28 -1.17
C ASP A 192 -10.79 -29.45 -0.21
N SER A 193 -11.62 -28.47 -0.16
CA SER A 193 -13.01 -28.59 0.26
C SER A 193 -13.79 -27.48 -0.40
N TYR A 194 -14.08 -27.71 -1.65
CA TYR A 194 -15.19 -27.08 -2.35
C TYR A 194 -16.33 -28.06 -2.38
#